data_f077b39cd73fbdf1d5d18ae490d94911
#
_entry.id   f077b39cd73fbdf1d5d18ae490d94911
#
_cell.length_a   1.000
_cell.length_b   1.000
_cell.length_c   1.000
_cell.angle_alpha   90.00
_cell.angle_beta   90.00
_cell.angle_gamma   90.00
#
_symmetry.space_group_name_H-M   'P 1'
#
loop_
_entity.id
_entity.type
_entity.pdbx_description
1 polymer ?
#
loop_
_entity_poly.entity_id
_entity_poly.type
_entity_poly.pdbx_seq_one_letter_code
_entity_poly.pdbx_strand_id
1 'polypeptide(L)'
;MSRATKITKQNAIAFLFIVPSLAGVALFYVIPFIMSMGYTTADRAGNFVGIDNFINLFETSAFQLASWNTFRFMIISIPLNIVIPLFISSLLSNMKGLGWLKTIFMSPLVIPTASTAFFFQSLFTSNGLVSRILEVNIDWLQTDHAFSIAVGLFVWRNLGFNLVLALAAWANIPKDYYEWAAVEGMSKIKMFFKITLVYLIPGLFIMFVMSFINSFRIYRDLYMLAGNYPHQSIYMLQHYMNNQFLWLNYQNLTTSAFMITLVISVFMIIFFVVDKKSEFVE
;
A
#
# COMPACT_ATOMS: atom_id res chain seq x y z
N MET A 1 -11.56 27.36 -43.42
CA MET A 1 -10.63 26.59 -42.59
C MET A 1 -11.31 25.31 -42.16
N SER A 2 -10.86 24.14 -42.62
CA SER A 2 -11.55 22.86 -42.44
C SER A 2 -11.54 22.42 -40.96
N ARG A 3 -12.56 21.69 -40.56
CA ARG A 3 -12.73 21.12 -39.20
C ARG A 3 -11.48 20.33 -38.76
N ALA A 4 -10.80 19.66 -39.71
CA ALA A 4 -9.55 18.92 -39.49
C ALA A 4 -8.36 19.80 -39.07
N THR A 5 -8.20 21.01 -39.64
CA THR A 5 -7.12 21.95 -39.28
C THR A 5 -7.32 22.58 -37.88
N LYS A 6 -8.57 22.71 -37.45
CA LYS A 6 -8.93 23.24 -36.13
C LYS A 6 -8.64 22.20 -35.02
N ILE A 7 -8.94 20.93 -35.28
CA ILE A 7 -8.64 19.82 -34.37
C ILE A 7 -7.12 19.64 -34.20
N THR A 8 -6.34 19.73 -35.30
CA THR A 8 -4.87 19.59 -35.22
C THR A 8 -4.24 20.73 -34.42
N LYS A 9 -4.74 21.97 -34.56
CA LYS A 9 -4.22 23.12 -33.80
C LYS A 9 -4.59 23.04 -32.31
N GLN A 10 -5.77 22.57 -31.96
CA GLN A 10 -6.16 22.33 -30.58
C GLN A 10 -5.34 21.20 -29.94
N ASN A 11 -5.09 20.12 -30.67
CA ASN A 11 -4.27 19.01 -30.19
C ASN A 11 -2.81 19.45 -29.98
N ALA A 12 -2.25 20.29 -30.85
CA ALA A 12 -0.91 20.84 -30.71
C ALA A 12 -0.78 21.75 -29.46
N ILE A 13 -1.79 22.57 -29.19
CA ILE A 13 -1.83 23.42 -27.98
C ILE A 13 -1.96 22.53 -26.73
N ALA A 14 -2.85 21.55 -26.74
CA ALA A 14 -3.00 20.62 -25.62
C ALA A 14 -1.70 19.84 -25.34
N PHE A 15 -1.02 19.40 -26.41
CA PHE A 15 0.28 18.73 -26.30
C PHE A 15 1.34 19.63 -25.67
N LEU A 16 1.39 20.92 -26.05
CA LEU A 16 2.32 21.90 -25.51
C LEU A 16 2.18 22.08 -23.98
N PHE A 17 0.97 22.00 -23.45
CA PHE A 17 0.73 22.05 -22.00
C PHE A 17 1.17 20.78 -21.27
N ILE A 18 1.15 19.63 -21.93
CA ILE A 18 1.53 18.34 -21.33
C ILE A 18 3.06 18.12 -21.39
N VAL A 19 3.73 18.66 -22.42
CA VAL A 19 5.18 18.47 -22.67
C VAL A 19 6.06 18.78 -21.45
N PRO A 20 5.91 19.90 -20.71
CA PRO A 20 6.77 20.16 -19.56
C PRO A 20 6.66 19.09 -18.48
N SER A 21 5.45 18.60 -18.20
CA SER A 21 5.20 17.53 -17.23
C SER A 21 5.77 16.19 -17.72
N LEU A 22 5.53 15.83 -18.98
CA LEU A 22 6.08 14.60 -19.58
C LEU A 22 7.62 14.65 -19.65
N ALA A 23 8.20 15.80 -19.97
CA ALA A 23 9.65 15.97 -19.98
C ALA A 23 10.24 15.78 -18.57
N GLY A 24 9.58 16.31 -17.54
CA GLY A 24 9.98 16.09 -16.15
C GLY A 24 9.91 14.62 -15.75
N VAL A 25 8.83 13.94 -16.09
CA VAL A 25 8.69 12.49 -15.82
C VAL A 25 9.74 11.69 -16.60
N ALA A 26 9.95 12.00 -17.87
CA ALA A 26 10.97 11.32 -18.69
C ALA A 26 12.37 11.51 -18.10
N LEU A 27 12.74 12.75 -17.77
CA LEU A 27 14.08 13.09 -17.30
C LEU A 27 14.39 12.52 -15.92
N PHE A 28 13.45 12.57 -14.98
CA PHE A 28 13.69 12.22 -13.57
C PHE A 28 13.28 10.82 -13.19
N TYR A 29 12.44 10.13 -13.98
CA TYR A 29 11.97 8.79 -13.69
C TYR A 29 12.30 7.78 -14.78
N VAL A 30 11.91 8.05 -16.06
CA VAL A 30 12.06 7.07 -17.13
C VAL A 30 13.52 6.87 -17.50
N ILE A 31 14.28 7.94 -17.72
CA ILE A 31 15.71 7.85 -18.10
C ILE A 31 16.52 7.16 -17.00
N PRO A 32 16.47 7.56 -15.70
CA PRO A 32 17.18 6.86 -14.64
C PRO A 32 16.77 5.40 -14.49
N PHE A 33 15.49 5.08 -14.70
CA PHE A 33 15.01 3.70 -14.67
C PHE A 33 15.64 2.86 -15.79
N ILE A 34 15.62 3.36 -17.03
CA ILE A 34 16.26 2.68 -18.17
C ILE A 34 17.77 2.51 -17.93
N MET A 35 18.45 3.55 -17.45
CA MET A 35 19.87 3.46 -17.10
C MET A 35 20.13 2.42 -16.01
N SER A 36 19.26 2.31 -15.02
CA SER A 36 19.39 1.32 -13.95
C SER A 36 19.26 -0.12 -14.46
N MET A 37 18.52 -0.34 -15.55
CA MET A 37 18.42 -1.68 -16.18
C MET A 37 19.78 -2.21 -16.64
N GLY A 38 20.70 -1.34 -17.05
CA GLY A 38 22.07 -1.72 -17.40
C GLY A 38 22.81 -2.40 -16.25
N TYR A 39 22.59 -1.96 -15.02
CA TYR A 39 23.23 -2.56 -13.83
C TYR A 39 22.64 -3.94 -13.49
N THR A 40 21.43 -4.26 -13.92
CA THR A 40 20.83 -5.59 -13.66
C THR A 40 21.50 -6.70 -14.45
N THR A 41 22.13 -6.37 -15.58
CA THR A 41 22.75 -7.31 -16.51
C THR A 41 24.28 -7.15 -16.61
N ALA A 42 24.88 -6.28 -15.79
CA ALA A 42 26.31 -6.02 -15.75
C ALA A 42 26.91 -6.35 -14.38
N ASP A 43 28.17 -6.80 -14.37
CA ASP A 43 28.96 -6.92 -13.15
C ASP A 43 29.50 -5.55 -12.68
N ARG A 44 30.26 -5.52 -11.57
CA ARG A 44 30.87 -4.29 -11.05
C ARG A 44 31.93 -3.69 -11.96
N ALA A 45 32.51 -4.48 -12.86
CA ALA A 45 33.47 -4.03 -13.85
C ALA A 45 32.81 -3.52 -15.14
N GLY A 46 31.48 -3.66 -15.27
CA GLY A 46 30.71 -3.27 -16.44
C GLY A 46 30.60 -4.34 -17.52
N ASN A 47 31.06 -5.57 -17.27
CA ASN A 47 30.93 -6.66 -18.22
C ASN A 47 29.52 -7.21 -18.20
N PHE A 48 29.00 -7.61 -19.35
CA PHE A 48 27.68 -8.21 -19.46
C PHE A 48 27.65 -9.62 -18.86
N VAL A 49 26.79 -9.87 -17.88
CA VAL A 49 26.60 -11.13 -17.15
C VAL A 49 25.23 -11.75 -17.33
N GLY A 50 24.41 -11.22 -18.22
CA GLY A 50 23.07 -11.75 -18.49
C GLY A 50 22.17 -11.73 -17.25
N ILE A 51 21.70 -12.90 -16.79
CA ILE A 51 20.75 -13.06 -15.67
C ILE A 51 21.45 -13.42 -14.34
N ASP A 52 22.78 -13.47 -14.27
CA ASP A 52 23.49 -13.94 -13.09
C ASP A 52 23.20 -13.09 -11.84
N ASN A 53 23.00 -11.78 -12.01
CA ASN A 53 22.62 -10.91 -10.89
C ASN A 53 21.25 -11.30 -10.31
N PHE A 54 20.31 -11.79 -11.12
CA PHE A 54 19.01 -12.29 -10.66
C PHE A 54 19.18 -13.61 -9.90
N ILE A 55 19.98 -14.53 -10.41
CA ILE A 55 20.26 -15.82 -9.74
C ILE A 55 20.89 -15.55 -8.37
N ASN A 56 21.97 -14.76 -8.33
CA ASN A 56 22.67 -14.39 -7.11
C ASN A 56 21.74 -13.67 -6.10
N LEU A 57 20.82 -12.83 -6.58
CA LEU A 57 19.86 -12.14 -5.73
C LEU A 57 18.95 -13.14 -5.02
N PHE A 58 18.39 -14.12 -5.77
CA PHE A 58 17.50 -15.13 -5.20
C PHE A 58 18.24 -16.10 -4.23
N GLU A 59 19.55 -16.29 -4.37
CA GLU A 59 20.36 -17.07 -3.45
C GLU A 59 20.74 -16.28 -2.18
N THR A 60 20.58 -14.95 -2.18
CA THR A 60 20.91 -14.11 -1.04
C THR A 60 19.89 -14.28 0.09
N SER A 61 20.30 -14.82 1.23
CA SER A 61 19.43 -15.08 2.40
C SER A 61 18.71 -13.82 2.91
N ALA A 62 19.39 -12.67 2.91
CA ALA A 62 18.81 -11.40 3.31
C ALA A 62 17.69 -10.93 2.36
N PHE A 63 17.83 -11.19 1.05
CA PHE A 63 16.78 -10.90 0.07
C PHE A 63 15.57 -11.84 0.24
N GLN A 64 15.82 -13.12 0.46
CA GLN A 64 14.78 -14.12 0.73
C GLN A 64 13.97 -13.75 1.98
N LEU A 65 14.65 -13.43 3.08
CA LEU A 65 14.02 -12.99 4.32
C LEU A 65 13.17 -11.73 4.11
N ALA A 66 13.75 -10.72 3.48
CA ALA A 66 13.08 -9.45 3.22
C ALA A 66 11.85 -9.61 2.31
N SER A 67 11.96 -10.45 1.28
CA SER A 67 10.87 -10.78 0.36
C SER A 67 9.73 -11.50 1.06
N TRP A 68 10.07 -12.52 1.87
CA TRP A 68 9.08 -13.26 2.67
C TRP A 68 8.35 -12.37 3.67
N ASN A 69 9.08 -11.53 4.40
CA ASN A 69 8.49 -10.61 5.36
C ASN A 69 7.55 -9.61 4.68
N THR A 70 7.95 -9.06 3.53
CA THR A 70 7.11 -8.12 2.77
C THR A 70 5.84 -8.81 2.30
N PHE A 71 5.93 -10.01 1.75
CA PHE A 71 4.79 -10.80 1.30
C PHE A 71 3.85 -11.16 2.46
N ARG A 72 4.39 -11.69 3.56
CA ARG A 72 3.63 -12.00 4.77
C ARG A 72 2.94 -10.77 5.35
N PHE A 73 3.63 -9.64 5.36
CA PHE A 73 3.07 -8.36 5.81
C PHE A 73 1.88 -7.96 4.95
N MET A 74 1.99 -8.01 3.63
CA MET A 74 0.90 -7.65 2.71
C MET A 74 -0.32 -8.56 2.89
N ILE A 75 -0.12 -9.88 2.96
CA ILE A 75 -1.21 -10.84 3.11
C ILE A 75 -2.01 -10.62 4.40
N ILE A 76 -1.36 -10.18 5.47
CA ILE A 76 -2.03 -9.98 6.77
C ILE A 76 -2.57 -8.55 6.88
N SER A 77 -1.74 -7.54 6.54
CA SER A 77 -2.08 -6.15 6.80
C SER A 77 -3.13 -5.60 5.83
N ILE A 78 -3.12 -6.00 4.54
CA ILE A 78 -4.08 -5.49 3.56
C ILE A 78 -5.52 -5.93 3.87
N PRO A 79 -5.82 -7.22 4.12
CA PRO A 79 -7.16 -7.61 4.53
C PRO A 79 -7.63 -6.92 5.81
N LEU A 80 -6.78 -6.80 6.83
CA LEU A 80 -7.11 -6.09 8.06
C LEU A 80 -7.42 -4.62 7.81
N ASN A 81 -6.64 -3.99 6.93
CA ASN A 81 -6.80 -2.60 6.54
C ASN A 81 -8.05 -2.33 5.69
N ILE A 82 -8.72 -3.36 5.21
CA ILE A 82 -10.02 -3.30 4.52
C ILE A 82 -11.15 -3.70 5.48
N VAL A 83 -11.02 -4.84 6.15
CA VAL A 83 -12.09 -5.41 6.96
C VAL A 83 -12.41 -4.54 8.18
N ILE A 84 -11.37 -4.00 8.87
CA ILE A 84 -11.58 -3.17 10.07
C ILE A 84 -12.32 -1.88 9.74
N PRO A 85 -11.90 -1.05 8.76
CA PRO A 85 -12.66 0.13 8.37
C PRO A 85 -14.06 -0.19 7.84
N LEU A 86 -14.21 -1.28 7.08
CA LEU A 86 -15.51 -1.73 6.58
C LEU A 86 -16.47 -2.07 7.74
N PHE A 87 -15.98 -2.79 8.74
CA PHE A 87 -16.75 -3.10 9.93
C PHE A 87 -17.15 -1.84 10.70
N ILE A 88 -16.20 -0.94 10.96
CA ILE A 88 -16.48 0.34 11.64
C ILE A 88 -17.46 1.19 10.82
N SER A 89 -17.30 1.26 9.50
CA SER A 89 -18.20 2.01 8.62
C SER A 89 -19.63 1.46 8.65
N SER A 90 -19.80 0.14 8.73
CA SER A 90 -21.12 -0.49 8.84
C SER A 90 -21.87 -0.08 10.10
N LEU A 91 -21.16 0.10 11.20
CA LEU A 91 -21.72 0.59 12.46
C LEU A 91 -22.07 2.10 12.37
N LEU A 92 -21.19 2.88 11.75
CA LEU A 92 -21.34 4.34 11.66
C LEU A 92 -22.33 4.80 10.56
N SER A 93 -22.57 3.99 9.53
CA SER A 93 -23.44 4.35 8.40
C SER A 93 -24.87 4.66 8.82
N ASN A 94 -25.36 4.00 9.87
CA ASN A 94 -26.71 4.15 10.41
C ASN A 94 -26.83 5.19 11.55
N MET A 95 -25.71 5.77 12.01
CA MET A 95 -25.68 6.68 13.15
C MET A 95 -25.65 8.13 12.69
N LYS A 96 -26.59 8.95 13.18
CA LYS A 96 -26.63 10.38 12.91
C LYS A 96 -25.79 11.18 13.93
N GLY A 97 -25.17 12.28 13.51
CA GLY A 97 -24.48 13.20 14.42
C GLY A 97 -23.05 12.83 14.82
N LEU A 98 -22.48 11.72 14.29
CA LEU A 98 -21.14 11.24 14.66
C LEU A 98 -20.01 11.75 13.73
N GLY A 99 -20.16 12.95 13.16
CA GLY A 99 -19.12 13.54 12.30
C GLY A 99 -17.75 13.67 13.00
N TRP A 100 -17.74 13.93 14.30
CA TRP A 100 -16.53 14.04 15.12
C TRP A 100 -15.73 12.71 15.20
N LEU A 101 -16.41 11.56 15.20
CA LEU A 101 -15.72 10.26 15.18
C LEU A 101 -14.89 10.07 13.91
N LYS A 102 -15.41 10.52 12.75
CA LYS A 102 -14.65 10.48 11.50
C LYS A 102 -13.34 11.26 11.62
N THR A 103 -13.38 12.43 12.26
CA THR A 103 -12.20 13.27 12.50
C THR A 103 -11.18 12.57 13.40
N ILE A 104 -11.62 11.88 14.47
CA ILE A 104 -10.73 11.11 15.34
C ILE A 104 -10.05 9.97 14.55
N PHE A 105 -10.81 9.20 13.75
CA PHE A 105 -10.23 8.14 12.95
C PHE A 105 -9.30 8.64 11.83
N MET A 106 -9.49 9.87 11.34
CA MET A 106 -8.62 10.49 10.35
C MET A 106 -7.34 11.12 10.96
N SER A 107 -7.29 11.33 12.27
CA SER A 107 -6.17 12.00 12.91
C SER A 107 -4.80 11.34 12.65
N PRO A 108 -4.65 10.00 12.60
CA PRO A 108 -3.37 9.37 12.33
C PRO A 108 -2.79 9.71 10.94
N LEU A 109 -3.64 10.05 9.99
CA LEU A 109 -3.22 10.40 8.62
C LEU A 109 -2.43 11.73 8.59
N VAL A 110 -2.77 12.65 9.49
CA VAL A 110 -2.18 14.01 9.55
C VAL A 110 -0.89 14.03 10.40
N ILE A 111 -0.70 13.02 11.26
CA ILE A 111 0.47 12.96 12.15
C ILE A 111 1.74 12.65 11.34
N PRO A 112 2.82 13.47 11.48
CA PRO A 112 4.08 13.19 10.81
C PRO A 112 4.67 11.82 11.19
N THR A 113 5.36 11.17 10.25
CA THR A 113 5.96 9.85 10.45
C THR A 113 6.89 9.78 11.67
N ALA A 114 7.72 10.81 11.88
CA ALA A 114 8.64 10.86 13.01
C ALA A 114 7.90 10.88 14.36
N SER A 115 6.81 11.66 14.46
CA SER A 115 5.98 11.70 15.67
C SER A 115 5.26 10.37 15.92
N THR A 116 4.81 9.72 14.85
CA THR A 116 4.22 8.38 14.93
C THR A 116 5.24 7.36 15.43
N ALA A 117 6.45 7.37 14.88
CA ALA A 117 7.52 6.47 15.30
C ALA A 117 7.87 6.68 16.79
N PHE A 118 8.03 7.94 17.21
CA PHE A 118 8.28 8.27 18.62
C PHE A 118 7.15 7.80 19.55
N PHE A 119 5.90 7.97 19.14
CA PHE A 119 4.74 7.48 19.89
C PHE A 119 4.80 5.95 20.06
N PHE A 120 5.05 5.20 18.99
CA PHE A 120 5.16 3.75 19.06
C PHE A 120 6.39 3.29 19.86
N GLN A 121 7.52 3.98 19.77
CA GLN A 121 8.68 3.72 20.62
C GLN A 121 8.33 3.92 22.10
N SER A 122 7.64 5.00 22.45
CA SER A 122 7.22 5.26 23.84
C SER A 122 6.25 4.22 24.40
N LEU A 123 5.57 3.47 23.53
CA LEU A 123 4.70 2.36 23.92
C LEU A 123 5.47 1.04 24.08
N PHE A 124 6.34 0.70 23.10
CA PHE A 124 6.80 -0.67 22.90
C PHE A 124 8.29 -0.93 23.18
N THR A 125 9.06 0.06 23.57
CA THR A 125 10.44 -0.17 24.07
C THR A 125 10.45 -0.76 25.49
N SER A 126 11.60 -1.21 25.97
CA SER A 126 11.77 -1.82 27.31
C SER A 126 11.27 -0.94 28.44
N ASN A 127 11.43 0.38 28.32
CA ASN A 127 10.91 1.37 29.29
C ASN A 127 9.53 1.95 28.89
N GLY A 128 8.92 1.40 27.85
CA GLY A 128 7.66 1.86 27.29
C GLY A 128 6.45 1.55 28.17
N LEU A 129 5.31 2.16 27.82
CA LEU A 129 4.07 2.03 28.58
C LEU A 129 3.62 0.57 28.70
N VAL A 130 3.72 -0.22 27.60
CA VAL A 130 3.29 -1.63 27.60
C VAL A 130 4.15 -2.46 28.54
N SER A 131 5.47 -2.28 28.52
CA SER A 131 6.40 -3.00 29.39
C SER A 131 6.15 -2.65 30.89
N ARG A 132 5.83 -1.38 31.18
CA ARG A 132 5.48 -0.94 32.54
C ARG A 132 4.16 -1.52 33.04
N ILE A 133 3.13 -1.57 32.20
CA ILE A 133 1.81 -2.13 32.59
C ILE A 133 1.91 -3.64 32.82
N LEU A 134 2.73 -4.35 32.03
CA LEU A 134 2.92 -5.79 32.15
C LEU A 134 4.00 -6.17 33.17
N GLU A 135 4.66 -5.19 33.79
CA GLU A 135 5.76 -5.38 34.76
C GLU A 135 6.91 -6.23 34.20
N VAL A 136 7.22 -6.07 32.91
CA VAL A 136 8.29 -6.77 32.21
C VAL A 136 9.31 -5.78 31.64
N ASN A 137 10.56 -6.19 31.51
CA ASN A 137 11.61 -5.40 30.87
C ASN A 137 11.92 -5.99 29.48
N ILE A 138 10.99 -5.81 28.54
CA ILE A 138 11.08 -6.33 27.18
C ILE A 138 11.04 -5.18 26.17
N ASP A 139 12.01 -5.16 25.25
CA ASP A 139 11.91 -4.34 24.05
C ASP A 139 11.12 -5.11 22.98
N TRP A 140 9.83 -4.83 22.89
CA TRP A 140 8.91 -5.52 21.98
C TRP A 140 9.28 -5.33 20.51
N LEU A 141 9.98 -4.22 20.19
CA LEU A 141 10.44 -3.93 18.84
C LEU A 141 11.64 -4.79 18.43
N GLN A 142 12.33 -5.41 19.40
CA GLN A 142 13.44 -6.33 19.20
C GLN A 142 13.02 -7.79 19.38
N THR A 143 11.73 -8.09 19.27
CA THR A 143 11.17 -9.45 19.37
C THR A 143 10.32 -9.75 18.13
N ASP A 144 9.85 -10.99 18.00
CA ASP A 144 8.90 -11.38 16.94
C ASP A 144 7.57 -10.61 17.01
N HIS A 145 7.23 -10.04 18.16
CA HIS A 145 6.06 -9.15 18.31
C HIS A 145 6.18 -7.87 17.49
N ALA A 146 7.39 -7.46 17.09
CA ALA A 146 7.61 -6.33 16.20
C ALA A 146 6.77 -6.43 14.92
N PHE A 147 6.57 -7.64 14.40
CA PHE A 147 5.71 -7.87 13.23
C PHE A 147 4.25 -7.45 13.49
N SER A 148 3.68 -7.87 14.61
CA SER A 148 2.29 -7.51 14.97
C SER A 148 2.16 -6.00 15.24
N ILE A 149 3.19 -5.39 15.84
CA ILE A 149 3.25 -3.94 16.07
C ILE A 149 3.30 -3.20 14.73
N ALA A 150 4.09 -3.67 13.76
CA ALA A 150 4.16 -3.10 12.41
C ALA A 150 2.81 -3.19 11.67
N VAL A 151 2.11 -4.33 11.77
CA VAL A 151 0.76 -4.50 11.21
C VAL A 151 -0.23 -3.54 11.90
N GLY A 152 -0.19 -3.45 13.23
CA GLY A 152 -1.03 -2.52 14.00
C GLY A 152 -0.79 -1.05 13.61
N LEU A 153 0.47 -0.65 13.48
CA LEU A 153 0.88 0.68 13.02
C LEU A 153 0.31 0.99 11.63
N PHE A 154 0.44 0.05 10.69
CA PHE A 154 -0.05 0.20 9.34
C PHE A 154 -1.57 0.37 9.29
N VAL A 155 -2.32 -0.50 9.98
CA VAL A 155 -3.77 -0.44 10.04
C VAL A 155 -4.23 0.87 10.70
N TRP A 156 -3.66 1.22 11.83
CA TRP A 156 -3.99 2.45 12.55
C TRP A 156 -3.77 3.70 11.68
N ARG A 157 -2.65 3.75 10.95
CA ARG A 157 -2.30 4.90 10.11
C ARG A 157 -3.23 5.06 8.91
N ASN A 158 -3.68 3.94 8.32
CA ASN A 158 -4.54 3.95 7.13
C ASN A 158 -6.03 3.90 7.45
N LEU A 159 -6.39 3.65 8.72
CA LEU A 159 -7.77 3.43 9.15
C LEU A 159 -8.72 4.54 8.70
N GLY A 160 -8.34 5.82 8.93
CA GLY A 160 -9.20 6.96 8.63
C GLY A 160 -9.48 7.12 7.14
N PHE A 161 -8.47 6.96 6.29
CA PHE A 161 -8.64 7.04 4.85
C PHE A 161 -9.57 5.95 4.32
N ASN A 162 -9.34 4.70 4.70
CA ASN A 162 -10.17 3.58 4.29
C ASN A 162 -11.59 3.65 4.90
N LEU A 163 -11.73 4.20 6.11
CA LEU A 163 -13.04 4.45 6.72
C LEU A 163 -13.88 5.43 5.91
N VAL A 164 -13.27 6.51 5.40
CA VAL A 164 -13.98 7.48 4.55
C VAL A 164 -14.39 6.84 3.23
N LEU A 165 -13.51 6.06 2.60
CA LEU A 165 -13.85 5.33 1.37
C LEU A 165 -14.99 4.33 1.61
N ALA A 166 -14.94 3.58 2.70
CA ALA A 166 -16.00 2.64 3.07
C ALA A 166 -17.33 3.35 3.32
N LEU A 167 -17.34 4.47 4.06
CA LEU A 167 -18.55 5.27 4.30
C LEU A 167 -19.14 5.85 3.01
N ALA A 168 -18.28 6.29 2.08
CA ALA A 168 -18.73 6.75 0.77
C ALA A 168 -19.38 5.61 -0.04
N ALA A 169 -18.78 4.42 -0.02
CA ALA A 169 -19.34 3.24 -0.68
C ALA A 169 -20.71 2.84 -0.07
N TRP A 170 -20.84 2.87 1.26
CA TRP A 170 -22.12 2.64 1.93
C TRP A 170 -23.21 3.66 1.54
N ALA A 171 -22.83 4.96 1.40
CA ALA A 171 -23.77 6.01 1.05
C ALA A 171 -24.36 5.88 -0.37
N ASN A 172 -23.66 5.15 -1.24
CA ASN A 172 -24.11 4.90 -2.61
C ASN A 172 -25.16 3.78 -2.74
N ILE A 173 -25.45 3.04 -1.67
CA ILE A 173 -26.42 1.95 -1.72
C ILE A 173 -27.85 2.53 -1.59
N PRO A 174 -28.73 2.40 -2.61
CA PRO A 174 -30.11 2.85 -2.53
C PRO A 174 -30.88 2.09 -1.45
N LYS A 175 -31.63 2.83 -0.64
CA LYS A 175 -32.41 2.22 0.47
C LYS A 175 -33.52 1.31 -0.02
N ASP A 176 -34.07 1.58 -1.17
CA ASP A 176 -35.18 0.83 -1.77
C ASP A 176 -34.84 -0.65 -1.93
N TYR A 177 -33.57 -1.00 -2.22
CA TYR A 177 -33.15 -2.40 -2.31
C TYR A 177 -33.25 -3.15 -0.97
N TYR A 178 -33.00 -2.47 0.14
CA TYR A 178 -33.18 -3.07 1.48
C TYR A 178 -34.65 -3.22 1.85
N GLU A 179 -35.47 -2.24 1.46
CA GLU A 179 -36.91 -2.28 1.69
C GLU A 179 -37.57 -3.42 0.90
N TRP A 180 -37.24 -3.57 -0.37
CA TRP A 180 -37.72 -4.67 -1.21
C TRP A 180 -37.25 -6.03 -0.68
N ALA A 181 -35.97 -6.18 -0.33
CA ALA A 181 -35.48 -7.42 0.24
C ALA A 181 -36.13 -7.77 1.57
N ALA A 182 -36.47 -6.78 2.39
CA ALA A 182 -37.21 -6.99 3.63
C ALA A 182 -38.65 -7.48 3.38
N VAL A 183 -39.35 -6.92 2.39
CA VAL A 183 -40.69 -7.37 1.99
C VAL A 183 -40.66 -8.81 1.47
N GLU A 184 -39.62 -9.22 0.76
CA GLU A 184 -39.41 -10.59 0.30
C GLU A 184 -38.97 -11.58 1.46
N GLY A 185 -38.84 -11.10 2.70
CA GLY A 185 -38.40 -11.90 3.82
C GLY A 185 -36.92 -12.32 3.79
N MET A 186 -36.08 -11.59 3.06
CA MET A 186 -34.66 -11.89 2.97
C MET A 186 -33.96 -11.69 4.32
N SER A 187 -33.18 -12.67 4.78
CA SER A 187 -32.39 -12.54 6.01
C SER A 187 -31.30 -11.47 5.87
N LYS A 188 -30.90 -10.82 6.98
CA LYS A 188 -29.84 -9.77 6.99
C LYS A 188 -28.52 -10.26 6.40
N ILE A 189 -28.15 -11.52 6.63
CA ILE A 189 -26.93 -12.11 6.09
C ILE A 189 -27.03 -12.21 4.56
N LYS A 190 -28.16 -12.65 4.03
CA LYS A 190 -28.40 -12.77 2.59
C LYS A 190 -28.43 -11.38 1.92
N MET A 191 -29.04 -10.39 2.59
CA MET A 191 -29.01 -8.99 2.13
C MET A 191 -27.56 -8.43 2.06
N PHE A 192 -26.73 -8.74 3.06
CA PHE A 192 -25.34 -8.33 3.06
C PHE A 192 -24.58 -8.88 1.83
N PHE A 193 -24.66 -10.17 1.56
CA PHE A 193 -23.92 -10.76 0.44
C PHE A 193 -24.51 -10.44 -0.94
N LYS A 194 -25.84 -10.31 -1.06
CA LYS A 194 -26.51 -10.11 -2.36
C LYS A 194 -26.71 -8.65 -2.75
N ILE A 195 -26.78 -7.75 -1.79
CA ILE A 195 -27.00 -6.31 -2.04
C ILE A 195 -25.77 -5.54 -1.58
N THR A 196 -25.52 -5.51 -0.27
CA THR A 196 -24.50 -4.65 0.30
C THR A 196 -23.13 -4.88 -0.31
N LEU A 197 -22.65 -6.12 -0.32
CA LEU A 197 -21.31 -6.45 -0.81
C LEU A 197 -21.14 -6.11 -2.30
N VAL A 198 -22.17 -6.33 -3.11
CA VAL A 198 -22.15 -6.01 -4.55
C VAL A 198 -21.93 -4.51 -4.77
N TYR A 199 -22.67 -3.67 -4.06
CA TYR A 199 -22.51 -2.22 -4.13
C TYR A 199 -21.21 -1.72 -3.52
N LEU A 200 -20.62 -2.47 -2.58
CA LEU A 200 -19.33 -2.12 -1.97
C LEU A 200 -18.13 -2.50 -2.83
N ILE A 201 -18.25 -3.42 -3.80
CA ILE A 201 -17.14 -3.92 -4.61
C ILE A 201 -16.28 -2.79 -5.20
N PRO A 202 -16.81 -1.74 -5.85
CA PRO A 202 -15.99 -0.65 -6.40
C PRO A 202 -15.18 0.08 -5.31
N GLY A 203 -15.80 0.32 -4.16
CA GLY A 203 -15.12 0.94 -3.01
C GLY A 203 -14.05 0.04 -2.40
N LEU A 204 -14.33 -1.27 -2.26
CA LEU A 204 -13.37 -2.27 -1.79
C LEU A 204 -12.18 -2.39 -2.71
N PHE A 205 -12.39 -2.29 -4.02
CA PHE A 205 -11.34 -2.27 -5.01
C PHE A 205 -10.38 -1.10 -4.79
N ILE A 206 -10.90 0.11 -4.66
CA ILE A 206 -10.08 1.31 -4.37
C ILE A 206 -9.33 1.15 -3.05
N MET A 207 -10.00 0.67 -1.99
CA MET A 207 -9.36 0.41 -0.70
C MET A 207 -8.23 -0.61 -0.81
N PHE A 208 -8.40 -1.66 -1.61
CA PHE A 208 -7.36 -2.66 -1.85
C PHE A 208 -6.16 -2.05 -2.57
N VAL A 209 -6.38 -1.35 -3.70
CA VAL A 209 -5.30 -0.72 -4.47
C VAL A 209 -4.50 0.26 -3.61
N MET A 210 -5.19 1.10 -2.84
CA MET A 210 -4.54 2.06 -1.94
C MET A 210 -3.78 1.37 -0.80
N SER A 211 -4.36 0.32 -0.21
CA SER A 211 -3.69 -0.47 0.83
C SER A 211 -2.45 -1.20 0.29
N PHE A 212 -2.54 -1.72 -0.94
CA PHE A 212 -1.40 -2.34 -1.63
C PHE A 212 -0.27 -1.34 -1.87
N ILE A 213 -0.55 -0.16 -2.42
CA ILE A 213 0.44 0.90 -2.61
C ILE A 213 1.04 1.35 -1.28
N ASN A 214 0.22 1.55 -0.25
CA ASN A 214 0.67 2.00 1.07
C ASN A 214 1.48 0.93 1.80
N SER A 215 1.27 -0.37 1.52
CA SER A 215 2.05 -1.45 2.12
C SER A 215 3.54 -1.38 1.77
N PHE A 216 3.90 -0.87 0.58
CA PHE A 216 5.30 -0.58 0.26
C PHE A 216 5.83 0.66 0.98
N ARG A 217 4.98 1.62 1.32
CA ARG A 217 5.38 2.86 2.01
C ARG A 217 5.63 2.68 3.50
N ILE A 218 5.22 1.55 4.10
CA ILE A 218 5.42 1.26 5.54
C ILE A 218 6.91 1.29 5.94
N TYR A 219 7.81 1.03 5.00
CA TYR A 219 9.25 1.13 5.22
C TYR A 219 9.67 2.43 5.92
N ARG A 220 9.10 3.58 5.51
CA ARG A 220 9.43 4.88 6.12
C ARG A 220 9.11 4.91 7.61
N ASP A 221 7.97 4.34 7.99
CA ASP A 221 7.53 4.28 9.39
C ASP A 221 8.40 3.29 10.17
N LEU A 222 8.69 2.12 9.60
CA LEU A 222 9.54 1.11 10.23
C LEU A 222 11.00 1.56 10.34
N TYR A 223 11.50 2.28 9.35
CA TYR A 223 12.85 2.85 9.40
C TYR A 223 12.99 3.89 10.53
N MET A 224 11.99 4.76 10.69
CA MET A 224 11.97 5.72 11.79
C MET A 224 11.77 5.05 13.15
N LEU A 225 11.08 3.92 13.17
CA LEU A 225 10.79 3.15 14.40
C LEU A 225 11.99 2.33 14.88
N ALA A 226 12.70 1.66 13.96
CA ALA A 226 13.67 0.63 14.30
C ALA A 226 14.99 0.70 13.50
N GLY A 227 15.17 1.74 12.66
CA GLY A 227 16.43 2.00 11.93
C GLY A 227 16.66 1.09 10.72
N ASN A 228 17.92 1.08 10.25
CA ASN A 228 18.36 0.33 9.06
C ASN A 228 18.32 -1.20 9.22
N TYR A 229 18.53 -1.67 10.44
CA TYR A 229 18.62 -3.08 10.82
C TYR A 229 17.62 -3.38 11.92
N PRO A 230 16.32 -3.35 11.60
CA PRO A 230 15.29 -3.71 12.58
C PRO A 230 15.35 -5.20 12.91
N HIS A 231 14.55 -5.64 13.88
CA HIS A 231 14.38 -7.07 14.15
C HIS A 231 14.02 -7.84 12.86
N GLN A 232 14.55 -9.06 12.72
CA GLN A 232 14.42 -9.87 11.51
C GLN A 232 12.97 -10.02 11.02
N SER A 233 11.98 -10.02 11.91
CA SER A 233 10.54 -10.18 11.56
C SER A 233 9.95 -9.00 10.79
N ILE A 234 10.56 -7.82 10.86
CA ILE A 234 10.14 -6.59 10.19
C ILE A 234 11.19 -6.04 9.21
N TYR A 235 12.21 -6.84 8.88
CA TYR A 235 13.17 -6.52 7.83
C TYR A 235 12.52 -6.74 6.46
N MET A 236 12.07 -5.64 5.81
CA MET A 236 11.32 -5.65 4.56
C MET A 236 12.22 -5.45 3.34
N LEU A 237 11.70 -5.70 2.13
CA LEU A 237 12.42 -5.50 0.86
C LEU A 237 13.05 -4.11 0.73
N GLN A 238 12.36 -3.07 1.18
CA GLN A 238 12.92 -1.71 1.12
C GLN A 238 14.07 -1.48 2.11
N HIS A 239 14.12 -2.20 3.26
CA HIS A 239 15.30 -2.22 4.12
C HIS A 239 16.49 -2.86 3.40
N TYR A 240 16.26 -4.01 2.74
CA TYR A 240 17.29 -4.66 1.94
C TYR A 240 17.84 -3.71 0.87
N MET A 241 16.96 -3.10 0.08
CA MET A 241 17.36 -2.17 -0.99
C MET A 241 18.13 -0.95 -0.44
N ASN A 242 17.65 -0.35 0.66
CA ASN A 242 18.34 0.76 1.30
C ASN A 242 19.74 0.36 1.77
N ASN A 243 19.91 -0.83 2.33
CA ASN A 243 21.21 -1.33 2.76
C ASN A 243 22.14 -1.60 1.56
N GLN A 244 21.60 -2.14 0.44
CA GLN A 244 22.39 -2.28 -0.79
C GLN A 244 22.85 -0.92 -1.32
N PHE A 245 22.00 0.11 -1.24
CA PHE A 245 22.37 1.49 -1.61
C PHE A 245 23.48 2.03 -0.70
N LEU A 246 23.39 1.87 0.59
CA LEU A 246 24.42 2.32 1.55
C LEU A 246 25.77 1.60 1.34
N TRP A 247 25.74 0.36 0.88
CA TRP A 247 26.94 -0.42 0.55
C TRP A 247 27.43 -0.22 -0.87
N LEU A 248 26.81 0.70 -1.64
CA LEU A 248 27.14 0.97 -3.04
C LEU A 248 27.06 -0.27 -3.94
N ASN A 249 26.23 -1.24 -3.57
CA ASN A 249 25.98 -2.43 -4.36
C ASN A 249 24.82 -2.21 -5.32
N TYR A 250 25.12 -1.46 -6.38
CA TYR A 250 24.10 -1.05 -7.35
C TYR A 250 23.50 -2.21 -8.13
N GLN A 251 24.23 -3.32 -8.34
CA GLN A 251 23.73 -4.51 -9.01
C GLN A 251 22.55 -5.11 -8.22
N ASN A 252 22.75 -5.41 -6.95
CA ASN A 252 21.70 -5.98 -6.11
C ASN A 252 20.55 -4.99 -5.88
N LEU A 253 20.87 -3.70 -5.73
CA LEU A 253 19.85 -2.65 -5.59
C LEU A 253 18.92 -2.60 -6.81
N THR A 254 19.50 -2.47 -8.01
CA THR A 254 18.72 -2.29 -9.25
C THR A 254 18.01 -3.57 -9.65
N THR A 255 18.64 -4.74 -9.46
CA THR A 255 18.01 -6.04 -9.70
C THR A 255 16.80 -6.24 -8.80
N SER A 256 16.91 -5.90 -7.50
CA SER A 256 15.77 -5.95 -6.57
C SER A 256 14.66 -4.97 -6.97
N ALA A 257 15.01 -3.74 -7.34
CA ALA A 257 14.06 -2.73 -7.77
C ALA A 257 13.31 -3.15 -9.03
N PHE A 258 14.02 -3.74 -10.00
CA PHE A 258 13.43 -4.27 -11.22
C PHE A 258 12.46 -5.40 -10.93
N MET A 259 12.84 -6.37 -10.08
CA MET A 259 11.96 -7.47 -9.66
C MET A 259 10.68 -6.98 -8.99
N ILE A 260 10.79 -6.03 -8.06
CA ILE A 260 9.62 -5.43 -7.40
C ILE A 260 8.73 -4.71 -8.43
N THR A 261 9.33 -3.94 -9.34
CA THR A 261 8.58 -3.24 -10.40
C THR A 261 7.84 -4.23 -11.29
N LEU A 262 8.46 -5.36 -11.64
CA LEU A 262 7.84 -6.40 -12.44
C LEU A 262 6.65 -7.03 -11.69
N VAL A 263 6.81 -7.38 -10.42
CA VAL A 263 5.74 -7.93 -9.58
C VAL A 263 4.57 -6.95 -9.48
N ILE A 264 4.84 -5.68 -9.17
CA ILE A 264 3.80 -4.64 -9.08
C ILE A 264 3.08 -4.48 -10.43
N SER A 265 3.83 -4.46 -11.55
CA SER A 265 3.26 -4.31 -12.89
C SER A 265 2.32 -5.46 -13.24
N VAL A 266 2.72 -6.71 -12.94
CA VAL A 266 1.87 -7.90 -13.15
C VAL A 266 0.60 -7.80 -12.31
N PHE A 267 0.72 -7.43 -11.04
CA PHE A 267 -0.44 -7.20 -10.18
C PHE A 267 -1.38 -6.14 -10.75
N MET A 268 -0.85 -5.00 -11.17
CA MET A 268 -1.66 -3.92 -11.75
C MET A 268 -2.36 -4.34 -13.04
N ILE A 269 -1.69 -5.08 -13.92
CA ILE A 269 -2.30 -5.61 -15.15
C ILE A 269 -3.46 -6.57 -14.81
N ILE A 270 -3.24 -7.51 -13.90
CA ILE A 270 -4.31 -8.43 -13.45
C ILE A 270 -5.50 -7.62 -12.92
N PHE A 271 -5.24 -6.62 -12.11
CA PHE A 271 -6.25 -5.74 -11.55
C PHE A 271 -7.08 -5.03 -12.62
N PHE A 272 -6.44 -4.38 -13.58
CA PHE A 272 -7.13 -3.69 -14.68
C PHE A 272 -7.97 -4.65 -15.54
N VAL A 273 -7.50 -5.86 -15.75
CA VAL A 273 -8.25 -6.87 -16.51
C VAL A 273 -9.49 -7.33 -15.74
N VAL A 274 -9.40 -7.48 -14.43
CA VAL A 274 -10.53 -7.87 -13.56
C VAL A 274 -11.55 -6.75 -13.49
N ASP A 275 -11.12 -5.51 -13.28
CA ASP A 275 -11.99 -4.32 -13.17
C ASP A 275 -12.80 -4.11 -14.45
N LYS A 276 -12.13 -4.16 -15.61
CA LYS A 276 -12.80 -4.03 -16.91
C LYS A 276 -13.86 -5.11 -17.15
N LYS A 277 -13.71 -6.32 -16.59
CA LYS A 277 -14.73 -7.36 -16.70
C LYS A 277 -15.95 -7.08 -15.81
N SER A 278 -15.79 -6.39 -14.70
CA SER A 278 -16.90 -6.01 -13.81
C SER A 278 -17.79 -4.92 -14.41
N GLU A 279 -17.22 -3.97 -15.17
CA GLU A 279 -18.00 -2.94 -15.91
C GLU A 279 -18.86 -3.51 -17.05
N PHE A 280 -18.56 -4.69 -17.59
CA PHE A 280 -19.36 -5.33 -18.66
C PHE A 280 -20.53 -6.17 -18.13
N VAL A 281 -20.73 -6.26 -16.82
CA VAL A 281 -21.81 -7.05 -16.19
C VAL A 281 -22.96 -6.16 -15.68
N GLU A 282 -22.82 -4.84 -15.78
CA GLU A 282 -23.89 -3.85 -15.62
C GLU A 282 -24.57 -3.59 -16.97
#